data_53ca38ca5f2fd216effc78b97053d2b8
#
_entry.id   53ca38ca5f2fd216effc78b97053d2b8
#
_cell.length_a   1.000
_cell.length_b   1.000
_cell.length_c   1.000
_cell.angle_alpha   90.00
_cell.angle_beta   90.00
_cell.angle_gamma   90.00
#
_symmetry.space_group_name_H-M   'P 1'
#
loop_
_entity.id
_entity.type
_entity.pdbx_description
1 polymer ?
#
loop_
_entity_poly.entity_id
_entity_poly.type
_entity_poly.pdbx_seq_one_letter_code
_entity_poly.pdbx_strand_id
1 'polypeptide(L)'
;MSSTDDTSTDAPEARLLIAEDDPEVGSGLEALFSREGYEVRHTTDGEEAFQEITTLPPYDIVLLDVKLPGKDGFEVLREARRAGVDSPVIMLTVKDEHKHKLRGFDLGADDYVTKPFDTKELAARVKAVLSRSESDLPDTGEVYSFGAVTVRFPEETATKEDEEIELTDLEFDVLEYFIRHRGRTVSRKQLLRDVWGISGDITTRTIDRHVASLRKKVEPTPDDPTYLETVYGVGYKFVGEKRPESTASREND
;
A
#
# COMPACT_ATOMS: atom_id res chain seq x y z
N MET A 1 -46.87 9.18 -22.84
CA MET A 1 -46.11 9.81 -21.77
C MET A 1 -45.61 8.69 -20.90
N SER A 2 -44.45 8.19 -21.21
CA SER A 2 -43.79 7.13 -20.42
C SER A 2 -42.52 7.76 -19.87
N SER A 3 -42.53 8.01 -18.58
CA SER A 3 -41.36 8.43 -17.82
C SER A 3 -40.50 7.18 -17.61
N THR A 4 -39.38 7.12 -18.28
CA THR A 4 -38.30 6.19 -17.96
C THR A 4 -37.59 6.73 -16.74
N ASP A 5 -37.84 6.08 -15.61
CA ASP A 5 -37.07 6.23 -14.37
C ASP A 5 -35.69 5.58 -14.62
N ASP A 6 -34.72 6.42 -14.92
CA ASP A 6 -33.31 6.03 -15.09
C ASP A 6 -32.66 6.03 -13.70
N THR A 7 -32.95 5.02 -12.90
CA THR A 7 -32.17 4.69 -11.72
C THR A 7 -30.94 3.90 -12.19
N SER A 8 -29.92 4.61 -12.67
CA SER A 8 -28.58 4.04 -12.74
C SER A 8 -28.14 3.80 -11.28
N THR A 9 -28.30 2.54 -10.85
CA THR A 9 -27.70 2.03 -9.62
C THR A 9 -26.21 1.88 -9.93
N ASP A 10 -25.49 2.99 -9.81
CA ASP A 10 -24.02 2.95 -9.87
C ASP A 10 -23.56 2.12 -8.67
N ALA A 11 -22.82 1.03 -8.94
CA ALA A 11 -22.25 0.22 -7.87
C ALA A 11 -21.32 1.13 -7.04
N PRO A 12 -21.22 0.94 -5.71
CA PRO A 12 -20.37 1.77 -4.88
C PRO A 12 -18.92 1.69 -5.39
N GLU A 13 -18.24 2.83 -5.41
CA GLU A 13 -16.89 2.97 -5.94
C GLU A 13 -15.89 2.08 -5.18
N ALA A 14 -16.06 1.93 -3.87
CA ALA A 14 -15.30 1.02 -3.00
C ALA A 14 -15.94 0.89 -1.62
N ARG A 15 -15.57 -0.14 -0.87
CA ARG A 15 -16.00 -0.37 0.52
C ARG A 15 -14.98 0.20 1.50
N LEU A 16 -15.40 1.11 2.35
CA LEU A 16 -14.55 1.82 3.30
C LEU A 16 -15.00 1.56 4.74
N LEU A 17 -14.09 1.05 5.58
CA LEU A 17 -14.32 0.94 7.02
C LEU A 17 -13.71 2.15 7.73
N ILE A 18 -14.48 2.77 8.64
CA ILE A 18 -14.03 3.82 9.56
C ILE A 18 -14.12 3.29 10.97
N ALA A 19 -13.01 3.28 11.69
CA ALA A 19 -12.96 2.99 13.12
C ALA A 19 -12.50 4.26 13.87
N GLU A 20 -13.45 4.95 14.50
CA GLU A 20 -13.28 6.27 15.14
C GLU A 20 -14.29 6.41 16.27
N ASP A 21 -13.82 6.69 17.49
CA ASP A 21 -14.68 6.78 18.68
C ASP A 21 -15.27 8.18 18.91
N ASP A 22 -14.64 9.22 18.34
CA ASP A 22 -15.21 10.57 18.38
C ASP A 22 -16.41 10.66 17.43
N PRO A 23 -17.64 10.89 17.95
CA PRO A 23 -18.85 10.87 17.14
C PRO A 23 -18.94 12.02 16.13
N GLU A 24 -18.30 13.17 16.39
CA GLU A 24 -18.29 14.30 15.46
C GLU A 24 -17.35 14.00 14.29
N VAL A 25 -16.17 13.45 14.58
CA VAL A 25 -15.19 13.05 13.56
C VAL A 25 -15.73 11.89 12.74
N GLY A 26 -16.22 10.83 13.38
CA GLY A 26 -16.74 9.64 12.72
C GLY A 26 -17.90 9.95 11.78
N SER A 27 -18.93 10.66 12.29
CA SER A 27 -20.08 11.06 11.45
C SER A 27 -19.69 12.01 10.32
N GLY A 28 -18.73 12.90 10.56
CA GLY A 28 -18.19 13.78 9.52
C GLY A 28 -17.50 13.04 8.41
N LEU A 29 -16.70 12.02 8.75
CA LEU A 29 -16.00 11.15 7.78
C LEU A 29 -16.99 10.27 7.02
N GLU A 30 -17.96 9.66 7.70
CA GLU A 30 -19.03 8.86 7.08
C GLU A 30 -19.80 9.68 6.05
N ALA A 31 -20.24 10.90 6.40
CA ALA A 31 -20.94 11.79 5.49
C ALA A 31 -20.06 12.22 4.29
N LEU A 32 -18.77 12.45 4.52
CA LEU A 32 -17.82 12.82 3.48
C LEU A 32 -17.67 11.70 2.44
N PHE A 33 -17.32 10.51 2.89
CA PHE A 33 -17.00 9.39 1.98
C PHE A 33 -18.26 8.79 1.35
N SER A 34 -19.41 8.77 2.03
CA SER A 34 -20.67 8.39 1.40
C SER A 34 -21.05 9.33 0.25
N ARG A 35 -20.77 10.63 0.39
CA ARG A 35 -20.98 11.61 -0.70
C ARG A 35 -19.99 11.45 -1.84
N GLU A 36 -18.81 10.94 -1.57
CA GLU A 36 -17.79 10.62 -2.58
C GLU A 36 -18.07 9.28 -3.29
N GLY A 37 -19.16 8.56 -2.94
CA GLY A 37 -19.59 7.32 -3.61
C GLY A 37 -19.15 6.03 -2.92
N TYR A 38 -18.48 6.08 -1.76
CA TYR A 38 -18.05 4.89 -1.03
C TYR A 38 -19.21 4.22 -0.27
N GLU A 39 -19.17 2.88 -0.19
CA GLU A 39 -19.97 2.13 0.80
C GLU A 39 -19.25 2.19 2.15
N VAL A 40 -19.75 3.02 3.05
CA VAL A 40 -19.08 3.30 4.33
C VAL A 40 -19.69 2.48 5.46
N ARG A 41 -18.84 1.81 6.24
CA ARG A 41 -19.15 1.23 7.54
C ARG A 41 -18.39 2.00 8.62
N HIS A 42 -19.06 2.42 9.69
CA HIS A 42 -18.46 3.11 10.82
C HIS A 42 -18.60 2.28 12.10
N THR A 43 -17.50 2.16 12.85
CA THR A 43 -17.42 1.54 14.18
C THR A 43 -16.75 2.49 15.16
N THR A 44 -17.06 2.36 16.45
CA THR A 44 -16.55 3.23 17.51
C THR A 44 -15.69 2.49 18.55
N ASP A 45 -15.51 1.19 18.35
CA ASP A 45 -14.84 0.29 19.29
C ASP A 45 -13.84 -0.60 18.55
N GLY A 46 -12.66 -0.84 19.13
CA GLY A 46 -11.61 -1.60 18.49
C GLY A 46 -11.87 -3.09 18.35
N GLU A 47 -12.68 -3.69 19.23
CA GLU A 47 -13.11 -5.09 19.07
C GLU A 47 -14.06 -5.24 17.89
N GLU A 48 -15.04 -4.31 17.75
CA GLU A 48 -15.95 -4.27 16.62
C GLU A 48 -15.14 -4.00 15.32
N ALA A 49 -14.18 -3.06 15.33
CA ALA A 49 -13.33 -2.78 14.20
C ALA A 49 -12.54 -4.04 13.75
N PHE A 50 -12.00 -4.83 14.69
CA PHE A 50 -11.34 -6.08 14.37
C PHE A 50 -12.28 -7.10 13.73
N GLN A 51 -13.52 -7.23 14.23
CA GLN A 51 -14.51 -8.13 13.65
C GLN A 51 -14.87 -7.70 12.23
N GLU A 52 -15.14 -6.42 12.01
CA GLU A 52 -15.49 -5.88 10.69
C GLU A 52 -14.34 -6.06 9.68
N ILE A 53 -13.11 -5.70 10.04
CA ILE A 53 -11.95 -5.78 9.13
C ILE A 53 -11.63 -7.21 8.69
N THR A 54 -12.03 -8.21 9.49
CA THR A 54 -11.86 -9.64 9.18
C THR A 54 -13.04 -10.25 8.44
N THR A 55 -14.11 -9.48 8.17
CA THR A 55 -15.33 -9.94 7.50
C THR A 55 -15.12 -10.03 5.98
N LEU A 56 -15.84 -10.94 5.32
CA LEU A 56 -15.84 -11.10 3.86
C LEU A 56 -17.16 -10.57 3.25
N PRO A 57 -17.11 -9.91 2.10
CA PRO A 57 -15.94 -9.52 1.33
C PRO A 57 -15.09 -8.48 2.06
N PRO A 58 -13.78 -8.39 1.79
CA PRO A 58 -12.89 -7.45 2.47
C PRO A 58 -13.25 -6.00 2.15
N TYR A 59 -12.83 -5.07 3.02
CA TYR A 59 -12.86 -3.65 2.73
C TYR A 59 -11.72 -3.28 1.79
N ASP A 60 -11.99 -2.37 0.86
CA ASP A 60 -10.99 -1.86 -0.08
C ASP A 60 -10.01 -0.90 0.61
N ILE A 61 -10.46 -0.23 1.70
CA ILE A 61 -9.62 0.60 2.55
C ILE A 61 -10.21 0.73 3.95
N VAL A 62 -9.32 0.93 4.93
CA VAL A 62 -9.67 1.13 6.35
C VAL A 62 -9.05 2.43 6.87
N LEU A 63 -9.87 3.29 7.47
CA LEU A 63 -9.44 4.40 8.32
C LEU A 63 -9.51 3.95 9.77
N LEU A 64 -8.39 3.93 10.48
CA LEU A 64 -8.29 3.34 11.80
C LEU A 64 -7.68 4.33 12.80
N ASP A 65 -8.47 4.79 13.76
CA ASP A 65 -7.93 5.59 14.85
C ASP A 65 -7.02 4.73 15.73
N VAL A 66 -5.94 5.34 16.17
CA VAL A 66 -5.04 4.75 17.15
C VAL A 66 -5.74 4.59 18.51
N LYS A 67 -6.52 5.58 18.91
CA LYS A 67 -7.20 5.58 20.22
C LYS A 67 -8.64 5.12 20.08
N LEU A 68 -8.86 3.84 20.24
CA LEU A 68 -10.19 3.24 20.28
C LEU A 68 -10.43 2.60 21.65
N PRO A 69 -11.66 2.62 22.17
CA PRO A 69 -12.02 1.81 23.32
C PRO A 69 -11.91 0.32 23.01
N GLY A 70 -11.79 -0.48 24.06
CA GLY A 70 -11.63 -1.92 23.94
C GLY A 70 -10.23 -2.34 23.49
N LYS A 71 -9.96 -2.24 22.20
CA LYS A 71 -8.69 -2.59 21.59
C LYS A 71 -8.11 -1.38 20.85
N ASP A 72 -6.85 -1.00 21.12
CA ASP A 72 -6.25 0.12 20.40
C ASP A 72 -6.00 -0.18 18.91
N GLY A 73 -5.97 0.86 18.07
CA GLY A 73 -5.85 0.69 16.61
C GLY A 73 -4.58 -0.04 16.17
N PHE A 74 -3.48 0.04 16.92
CA PHE A 74 -2.28 -0.74 16.62
C PHE A 74 -2.47 -2.22 16.92
N GLU A 75 -3.25 -2.54 17.95
CA GLU A 75 -3.61 -3.93 18.27
C GLU A 75 -4.54 -4.50 17.20
N VAL A 76 -5.55 -3.73 16.79
CA VAL A 76 -6.45 -4.08 15.68
C VAL A 76 -5.65 -4.37 14.41
N LEU A 77 -4.79 -3.45 13.98
CA LEU A 77 -3.96 -3.63 12.79
C LEU A 77 -3.06 -4.87 12.87
N ARG A 78 -2.37 -5.04 14.01
CA ARG A 78 -1.48 -6.18 14.22
C ARG A 78 -2.21 -7.51 14.12
N GLU A 79 -3.40 -7.61 14.72
CA GLU A 79 -4.19 -8.85 14.71
C GLU A 79 -4.84 -9.09 13.35
N ALA A 80 -5.31 -8.06 12.67
CA ALA A 80 -5.80 -8.15 11.31
C ALA A 80 -4.73 -8.67 10.34
N ARG A 81 -3.51 -8.12 10.39
CA ARG A 81 -2.38 -8.61 9.58
C ARG A 81 -1.99 -10.05 9.91
N ARG A 82 -2.09 -10.47 11.18
CA ARG A 82 -1.88 -11.89 11.58
C ARG A 82 -2.99 -12.80 11.08
N ALA A 83 -4.20 -12.29 10.94
CA ALA A 83 -5.34 -13.02 10.36
C ALA A 83 -5.30 -13.08 8.81
N GLY A 84 -4.30 -12.47 8.16
CA GLY A 84 -4.15 -12.48 6.70
C GLY A 84 -4.95 -11.38 5.99
N VAL A 85 -5.36 -10.34 6.69
CA VAL A 85 -6.04 -9.20 6.08
C VAL A 85 -5.00 -8.30 5.40
N ASP A 86 -5.14 -8.11 4.10
CA ASP A 86 -4.25 -7.27 3.27
C ASP A 86 -4.87 -5.92 2.89
N SER A 87 -6.11 -5.66 3.28
CA SER A 87 -6.78 -4.37 3.04
C SER A 87 -5.88 -3.20 3.45
N PRO A 88 -5.72 -2.16 2.61
CA PRO A 88 -4.97 -0.97 2.95
C PRO A 88 -5.52 -0.26 4.20
N VAL A 89 -4.62 0.17 5.09
CA VAL A 89 -4.99 0.84 6.35
C VAL A 89 -4.30 2.20 6.46
N ILE A 90 -5.10 3.26 6.60
CA ILE A 90 -4.63 4.59 6.98
C ILE A 90 -4.89 4.79 8.48
N MET A 91 -3.81 4.98 9.25
CA MET A 91 -3.92 5.25 10.68
C MET A 91 -4.23 6.73 10.94
N LEU A 92 -5.23 7.01 11.77
CA LEU A 92 -5.53 8.34 12.28
C LEU A 92 -4.87 8.51 13.66
N THR A 93 -4.04 9.55 13.87
CA THR A 93 -3.22 9.68 15.08
C THR A 93 -3.11 11.11 15.55
N VAL A 94 -2.86 11.34 16.83
CA VAL A 94 -2.58 12.68 17.37
C VAL A 94 -1.09 13.05 17.24
N LYS A 95 -0.79 14.36 17.18
CA LYS A 95 0.51 14.93 16.80
C LYS A 95 1.71 14.53 17.67
N ASP A 96 1.51 14.13 18.92
CA ASP A 96 2.60 13.85 19.87
C ASP A 96 3.16 12.42 19.83
N GLU A 97 2.68 11.59 18.92
CA GLU A 97 3.01 10.16 18.89
C GLU A 97 4.03 9.79 17.80
N HIS A 98 5.06 10.63 17.56
CA HIS A 98 6.16 10.29 16.63
C HIS A 98 6.78 8.90 16.86
N LYS A 99 6.79 8.43 18.11
CA LYS A 99 7.23 7.06 18.45
C LYS A 99 6.23 5.99 17.98
N HIS A 100 4.96 6.33 17.87
CA HIS A 100 3.90 5.43 17.45
C HIS A 100 3.82 5.30 15.92
N LYS A 101 4.19 6.34 15.16
CA LYS A 101 4.30 6.26 13.69
C LYS A 101 5.28 5.16 13.26
N LEU A 102 6.45 5.08 13.89
CA LEU A 102 7.43 4.02 13.63
C LEU A 102 6.87 2.62 13.95
N ARG A 103 6.12 2.49 15.06
CA ARG A 103 5.46 1.23 15.43
C ARG A 103 4.41 0.79 14.41
N GLY A 104 3.63 1.71 13.91
CA GLY A 104 2.54 1.37 13.00
C GLY A 104 3.01 1.01 11.60
N PHE A 105 4.05 1.65 11.05
CA PHE A 105 4.67 1.20 9.80
C PHE A 105 5.28 -0.20 9.95
N ASP A 106 5.87 -0.52 11.11
CA ASP A 106 6.32 -1.88 11.44
C ASP A 106 5.16 -2.90 11.52
N LEU A 107 3.92 -2.44 11.69
CA LEU A 107 2.71 -3.26 11.76
C LEU A 107 1.98 -3.38 10.40
N GLY A 108 2.45 -2.68 9.37
CA GLY A 108 1.88 -2.77 8.02
C GLY A 108 0.75 -1.79 7.73
N ALA A 109 0.77 -0.58 8.34
CA ALA A 109 -0.06 0.53 7.91
C ALA A 109 0.46 1.13 6.59
N ASP A 110 -0.44 1.55 5.72
CA ASP A 110 -0.12 2.10 4.39
C ASP A 110 0.12 3.60 4.42
N ASP A 111 -0.55 4.35 5.32
CA ASP A 111 -0.33 5.78 5.54
C ASP A 111 -0.72 6.20 6.98
N TYR A 112 -0.34 7.43 7.35
CA TYR A 112 -0.64 8.05 8.63
C TYR A 112 -1.13 9.47 8.44
N VAL A 113 -2.27 9.80 9.05
CA VAL A 113 -2.84 11.14 9.07
C VAL A 113 -2.93 11.64 10.50
N THR A 114 -2.39 12.84 10.73
CA THR A 114 -2.34 13.42 12.08
C THR A 114 -3.58 14.28 12.34
N LYS A 115 -4.27 14.04 13.45
CA LYS A 115 -5.36 14.88 13.95
C LYS A 115 -4.80 16.19 14.57
N PRO A 116 -5.43 17.36 14.31
CA PRO A 116 -6.53 17.57 13.39
C PRO A 116 -6.06 17.54 11.93
N PHE A 117 -6.86 16.98 11.03
CA PHE A 117 -6.55 16.86 9.60
C PHE A 117 -7.54 17.67 8.75
N ASP A 118 -7.09 18.07 7.59
CA ASP A 118 -7.97 18.60 6.53
C ASP A 118 -8.68 17.42 5.83
N THR A 119 -10.01 17.49 5.73
CA THR A 119 -10.83 16.45 5.13
C THR A 119 -10.52 16.23 3.64
N LYS A 120 -10.12 17.29 2.91
CA LYS A 120 -9.70 17.19 1.51
C LYS A 120 -8.36 16.47 1.39
N GLU A 121 -7.44 16.72 2.32
CA GLU A 121 -6.17 16.01 2.37
C GLU A 121 -6.40 14.52 2.64
N LEU A 122 -7.26 14.19 3.62
CA LEU A 122 -7.60 12.79 3.92
C LEU A 122 -8.26 12.10 2.71
N ALA A 123 -9.24 12.74 2.05
CA ALA A 123 -9.87 12.19 0.85
C ALA A 123 -8.87 11.97 -0.29
N ALA A 124 -7.94 12.90 -0.51
CA ALA A 124 -6.87 12.72 -1.50
C ALA A 124 -5.95 11.54 -1.18
N ARG A 125 -5.64 11.31 0.11
CA ARG A 125 -4.85 10.17 0.58
C ARG A 125 -5.59 8.85 0.40
N VAL A 126 -6.88 8.80 0.73
CA VAL A 126 -7.74 7.62 0.48
C VAL A 126 -7.74 7.26 -1.00
N LYS A 127 -7.99 8.23 -1.90
CA LYS A 127 -7.93 8.01 -3.35
C LYS A 127 -6.54 7.54 -3.80
N ALA A 128 -5.48 8.14 -3.29
CA ALA A 128 -4.11 7.75 -3.61
C ALA A 128 -3.75 6.34 -3.14
N VAL A 129 -4.29 5.88 -2.01
CA VAL A 129 -4.07 4.53 -1.51
C VAL A 129 -4.89 3.52 -2.33
N LEU A 130 -6.16 3.83 -2.64
CA LEU A 130 -7.02 2.98 -3.46
C LEU A 130 -6.52 2.86 -4.90
N SER A 131 -6.14 3.97 -5.54
CA SER A 131 -5.60 3.94 -6.90
C SER A 131 -4.34 3.10 -7.03
N ARG A 132 -3.58 2.94 -5.94
CA ARG A 132 -2.42 2.04 -5.88
C ARG A 132 -2.83 0.57 -5.83
N SER A 133 -4.03 0.24 -5.31
CA SER A 133 -4.52 -1.13 -5.25
C SER A 133 -5.16 -1.60 -6.57
N GLU A 134 -5.71 -0.68 -7.38
CA GLU A 134 -6.43 -1.04 -8.62
C GLU A 134 -5.61 -0.87 -9.89
N SER A 135 -4.65 0.07 -9.94
CA SER A 135 -4.04 0.49 -11.20
C SER A 135 -2.59 0.07 -11.42
N ASP A 136 -1.89 -0.45 -10.42
CA ASP A 136 -0.45 -0.68 -10.51
C ASP A 136 0.02 -2.10 -10.08
N LEU A 137 -0.88 -3.05 -9.91
CA LEU A 137 -0.46 -4.45 -9.98
C LEU A 137 -0.23 -4.75 -11.46
N PRO A 138 0.98 -5.05 -11.89
CA PRO A 138 1.14 -5.62 -13.23
C PRO A 138 0.26 -6.87 -13.26
N ASP A 139 -0.68 -6.90 -14.19
CA ASP A 139 -1.37 -8.13 -14.52
C ASP A 139 -0.27 -9.18 -14.80
N THR A 140 -0.44 -10.41 -14.30
CA THR A 140 0.56 -11.49 -14.35
C THR A 140 0.97 -11.89 -15.77
N GLY A 141 1.17 -10.96 -16.63
CA GLY A 141 1.58 -11.03 -18.03
C GLY A 141 2.32 -9.78 -18.48
N GLU A 142 2.50 -8.78 -17.63
CA GLU A 142 3.01 -7.47 -18.03
C GLU A 142 4.50 -7.27 -17.80
N VAL A 143 5.04 -6.42 -18.66
CA VAL A 143 6.37 -5.84 -18.58
C VAL A 143 6.28 -4.55 -17.77
N TYR A 144 7.13 -4.36 -16.79
CA TYR A 144 7.23 -3.12 -16.03
C TYR A 144 8.56 -2.42 -16.30
N SER A 145 8.51 -1.19 -16.85
CA SER A 145 9.70 -0.42 -17.15
C SER A 145 9.78 0.84 -16.29
N PHE A 146 10.93 1.09 -15.69
CA PHE A 146 11.25 2.29 -14.92
C PHE A 146 12.69 2.74 -15.18
N GLY A 147 12.88 4.01 -15.41
CA GLY A 147 14.19 4.51 -15.82
C GLY A 147 14.74 3.75 -17.04
N ALA A 148 15.92 3.14 -16.89
CA ALA A 148 16.54 2.29 -17.90
C ALA A 148 16.27 0.79 -17.69
N VAL A 149 15.49 0.43 -16.66
CA VAL A 149 15.24 -0.97 -16.29
C VAL A 149 13.89 -1.42 -16.85
N THR A 150 13.86 -2.64 -17.39
CA THR A 150 12.64 -3.33 -17.82
C THR A 150 12.59 -4.70 -17.16
N VAL A 151 11.50 -4.99 -16.47
CA VAL A 151 11.23 -6.26 -15.77
C VAL A 151 10.12 -7.00 -16.48
N ARG A 152 10.33 -8.28 -16.77
CA ARG A 152 9.34 -9.20 -17.36
C ARG A 152 9.00 -10.26 -16.32
N PHE A 153 7.81 -10.16 -15.74
CA PHE A 153 7.40 -11.04 -14.64
C PHE A 153 7.21 -12.50 -15.06
N PRO A 154 6.60 -12.82 -16.22
CA PRO A 154 6.39 -14.20 -16.61
C PRO A 154 7.69 -14.97 -16.88
N GLU A 155 8.70 -14.27 -17.39
CA GLU A 155 10.01 -14.84 -17.72
C GLU A 155 10.99 -14.73 -16.53
N GLU A 156 10.61 -14.05 -15.44
CA GLU A 156 11.46 -13.74 -14.30
C GLU A 156 12.80 -13.08 -14.69
N THR A 157 12.75 -12.21 -15.72
CA THR A 157 13.93 -11.56 -16.28
C THR A 157 13.88 -10.04 -16.10
N ALA A 158 15.06 -9.41 -16.06
CA ALA A 158 15.18 -7.97 -16.06
C ALA A 158 16.32 -7.53 -16.99
N THR A 159 16.13 -6.37 -17.63
CA THR A 159 17.17 -5.74 -18.47
C THR A 159 17.41 -4.30 -17.99
N LYS A 160 18.62 -3.78 -18.20
CA LYS A 160 18.97 -2.37 -18.00
C LYS A 160 19.71 -1.88 -19.23
N GLU A 161 19.21 -0.81 -19.88
CA GLU A 161 19.75 -0.32 -21.16
C GLU A 161 19.79 -1.42 -22.23
N ASP A 162 18.75 -2.29 -22.25
CA ASP A 162 18.60 -3.47 -23.11
C ASP A 162 19.62 -4.62 -22.87
N GLU A 163 20.50 -4.50 -21.88
CA GLU A 163 21.35 -5.58 -21.42
C GLU A 163 20.70 -6.36 -20.27
N GLU A 164 20.80 -7.70 -20.31
CA GLU A 164 20.24 -8.55 -19.26
C GLU A 164 20.94 -8.32 -17.91
N ILE A 165 20.15 -8.19 -16.85
CA ILE A 165 20.63 -8.08 -15.47
C ILE A 165 20.47 -9.45 -14.81
N GLU A 166 21.55 -10.06 -14.38
CA GLU A 166 21.49 -11.27 -13.57
C GLU A 166 20.95 -10.94 -12.17
N LEU A 167 19.66 -11.21 -11.96
CA LEU A 167 19.03 -11.21 -10.63
C LEU A 167 19.01 -12.64 -10.10
N THR A 168 19.27 -12.82 -8.81
CA THR A 168 18.90 -14.07 -8.14
C THR A 168 17.39 -14.13 -7.94
N ASP A 169 16.82 -15.34 -7.79
CA ASP A 169 15.36 -15.52 -7.57
C ASP A 169 14.87 -14.59 -6.44
N LEU A 170 15.60 -14.53 -5.34
CA LEU A 170 15.27 -13.68 -4.19
C LEU A 170 15.38 -12.17 -4.49
N GLU A 171 16.33 -11.75 -5.30
CA GLU A 171 16.44 -10.34 -5.73
C GLU A 171 15.30 -9.97 -6.68
N PHE A 172 14.87 -10.92 -7.51
CA PHE A 172 13.70 -10.76 -8.37
C PHE A 172 12.43 -10.64 -7.54
N ASP A 173 12.21 -11.56 -6.59
CA ASP A 173 11.08 -11.52 -5.67
C ASP A 173 11.00 -10.19 -4.89
N VAL A 174 12.14 -9.70 -4.40
CA VAL A 174 12.23 -8.41 -3.70
C VAL A 174 11.88 -7.26 -4.64
N LEU A 175 12.39 -7.27 -5.88
CA LEU A 175 12.09 -6.24 -6.88
C LEU A 175 10.61 -6.26 -7.26
N GLU A 176 10.06 -7.44 -7.55
CA GLU A 176 8.64 -7.62 -7.84
C GLU A 176 7.77 -7.12 -6.69
N TYR A 177 8.10 -7.51 -5.46
CA TYR A 177 7.39 -7.06 -4.27
C TYR A 177 7.38 -5.53 -4.16
N PHE A 178 8.51 -4.87 -4.38
CA PHE A 178 8.61 -3.42 -4.36
C PHE A 178 7.83 -2.75 -5.50
N ILE A 179 7.85 -3.30 -6.70
CA ILE A 179 7.07 -2.79 -7.83
C ILE A 179 5.57 -2.90 -7.54
N ARG A 180 5.12 -4.05 -7.03
CA ARG A 180 3.72 -4.27 -6.63
C ARG A 180 3.26 -3.33 -5.50
N HIS A 181 4.19 -2.91 -4.63
CA HIS A 181 3.93 -1.97 -3.54
C HIS A 181 4.47 -0.57 -3.82
N ARG A 182 4.55 -0.18 -5.10
CA ARG A 182 5.07 1.11 -5.53
C ARG A 182 4.42 2.27 -4.77
N GLY A 183 5.26 3.24 -4.36
CA GLY A 183 4.81 4.42 -3.63
C GLY A 183 4.46 4.18 -2.17
N ARG A 184 4.45 2.91 -1.70
CA ARG A 184 4.25 2.56 -0.29
C ARG A 184 5.59 2.38 0.41
N THR A 185 5.61 2.71 1.70
CA THR A 185 6.76 2.37 2.54
C THR A 185 6.60 0.95 3.02
N VAL A 186 7.51 0.08 2.60
CA VAL A 186 7.57 -1.33 3.02
C VAL A 186 8.56 -1.45 4.17
N SER A 187 8.09 -1.95 5.31
CA SER A 187 8.97 -2.19 6.46
C SER A 187 9.87 -3.41 6.24
N ARG A 188 11.02 -3.44 6.93
CA ARG A 188 11.91 -4.61 6.89
C ARG A 188 11.23 -5.89 7.36
N LYS A 189 10.31 -5.77 8.33
CA LYS A 189 9.54 -6.92 8.83
C LYS A 189 8.53 -7.43 7.83
N GLN A 190 7.88 -6.53 7.08
CA GLN A 190 7.00 -6.93 5.98
C GLN A 190 7.77 -7.70 4.91
N LEU A 191 8.89 -7.15 4.42
CA LEU A 191 9.74 -7.86 3.46
C LEU A 191 10.13 -9.25 3.96
N LEU A 192 10.57 -9.35 5.23
CA LEU A 192 10.99 -10.63 5.81
C LEU A 192 9.85 -11.65 5.83
N ARG A 193 8.65 -11.21 6.17
CA ARG A 193 7.46 -12.07 6.22
C ARG A 193 7.00 -12.48 4.82
N ASP A 194 6.87 -11.49 3.92
CA ASP A 194 6.13 -11.66 2.67
C ASP A 194 7.01 -12.20 1.54
N VAL A 195 8.31 -11.91 1.56
CA VAL A 195 9.27 -12.41 0.55
C VAL A 195 10.06 -13.62 1.08
N TRP A 196 10.48 -13.61 2.35
CA TRP A 196 11.26 -14.72 2.93
C TRP A 196 10.39 -15.79 3.62
N GLY A 197 9.10 -15.54 3.82
CA GLY A 197 8.21 -16.46 4.54
C GLY A 197 8.56 -16.65 6.02
N ILE A 198 9.35 -15.75 6.61
CA ILE A 198 9.90 -15.88 7.94
C ILE A 198 9.14 -14.99 8.92
N SER A 199 8.48 -15.62 9.90
CA SER A 199 7.82 -14.94 11.01
C SER A 199 8.65 -15.07 12.28
N GLY A 200 9.12 -13.95 12.85
CA GLY A 200 9.88 -13.94 14.10
C GLY A 200 10.89 -12.79 14.21
N ASP A 201 11.58 -12.71 15.37
CA ASP A 201 12.63 -11.70 15.64
C ASP A 201 13.96 -12.12 14.99
N ILE A 202 14.03 -12.00 13.66
CA ILE A 202 15.24 -12.26 12.91
C ILE A 202 15.91 -10.94 12.53
N THR A 203 17.25 -10.97 12.53
CA THR A 203 18.07 -9.80 12.24
C THR A 203 17.81 -9.26 10.84
N THR A 204 17.25 -8.07 10.72
CA THR A 204 16.90 -7.39 9.45
C THR A 204 18.10 -7.01 8.58
N ARG A 205 19.35 -7.28 9.03
CA ARG A 205 20.59 -7.04 8.27
C ARG A 205 20.66 -7.78 6.95
N THR A 206 19.98 -8.93 6.85
CA THR A 206 19.91 -9.71 5.61
C THR A 206 19.18 -8.92 4.53
N ILE A 207 18.06 -8.26 4.87
CA ILE A 207 17.28 -7.43 3.95
C ILE A 207 18.12 -6.26 3.43
N ASP A 208 18.82 -5.56 4.33
CA ASP A 208 19.65 -4.42 3.95
C ASP A 208 20.75 -4.81 2.92
N ARG A 209 21.27 -6.04 3.02
CA ARG A 209 22.24 -6.58 2.03
C ARG A 209 21.58 -6.85 0.68
N HIS A 210 20.40 -7.48 0.65
CA HIS A 210 19.69 -7.77 -0.61
C HIS A 210 19.25 -6.48 -1.30
N VAL A 211 18.73 -5.51 -0.53
CA VAL A 211 18.40 -4.19 -1.07
C VAL A 211 19.64 -3.47 -1.62
N ALA A 212 20.78 -3.53 -0.92
CA ALA A 212 22.03 -2.94 -1.40
C ALA A 212 22.55 -3.64 -2.66
N SER A 213 22.41 -4.98 -2.76
CA SER A 213 22.76 -5.75 -3.96
C SER A 213 21.84 -5.40 -5.13
N LEU A 214 20.53 -5.35 -4.89
CA LEU A 214 19.55 -4.96 -5.89
C LEU A 214 19.80 -3.54 -6.43
N ARG A 215 20.09 -2.57 -5.56
CA ARG A 215 20.45 -1.20 -5.95
C ARG A 215 21.63 -1.14 -6.92
N LYS A 216 22.66 -1.94 -6.69
CA LYS A 216 23.83 -1.99 -7.60
C LYS A 216 23.45 -2.39 -9.03
N LYS A 217 22.36 -3.14 -9.17
CA LYS A 217 21.88 -3.66 -10.47
C LYS A 217 20.89 -2.72 -11.13
N VAL A 218 19.93 -2.18 -10.36
CA VAL A 218 18.81 -1.40 -10.92
C VAL A 218 18.99 0.12 -10.87
N GLU A 219 19.73 0.66 -9.89
CA GLU A 219 19.89 2.10 -9.73
C GLU A 219 20.91 2.69 -10.71
N PRO A 220 20.74 3.96 -11.14
CA PRO A 220 21.79 4.68 -11.84
C PRO A 220 23.02 4.91 -10.95
N THR A 221 22.76 5.25 -9.67
CA THR A 221 23.79 5.49 -8.65
C THR A 221 23.39 4.75 -7.37
N PRO A 222 23.98 3.60 -7.04
CA PRO A 222 23.57 2.78 -5.90
C PRO A 222 23.64 3.45 -4.54
N ASP A 223 24.58 4.39 -4.34
CA ASP A 223 24.78 5.13 -3.10
C ASP A 223 23.85 6.33 -2.96
N ASP A 224 23.24 6.79 -4.07
CA ASP A 224 22.19 7.83 -4.12
C ASP A 224 20.99 7.30 -4.91
N PRO A 225 20.19 6.40 -4.31
CA PRO A 225 19.14 5.66 -4.99
C PRO A 225 17.99 6.55 -5.42
N THR A 226 17.62 6.43 -6.70
CA THR A 226 16.54 7.18 -7.35
C THR A 226 15.21 6.42 -7.30
N TYR A 227 15.24 5.08 -7.34
CA TYR A 227 14.03 4.26 -7.45
C TYR A 227 13.67 3.58 -6.15
N LEU A 228 14.64 3.14 -5.38
CA LEU A 228 14.44 2.40 -4.13
C LEU A 228 15.00 3.20 -2.95
N GLU A 229 14.20 4.13 -2.45
CA GLU A 229 14.55 5.03 -1.35
C GLU A 229 14.64 4.32 0.00
N THR A 230 15.48 4.83 0.90
CA THR A 230 15.51 4.40 2.30
C THR A 230 14.60 5.30 3.14
N VAL A 231 13.63 4.69 3.82
CA VAL A 231 12.84 5.36 4.86
C VAL A 231 13.48 5.03 6.20
N TYR A 232 14.24 5.99 6.74
CA TYR A 232 15.03 5.80 7.96
C TYR A 232 14.18 5.33 9.14
N GLY A 233 14.65 4.29 9.82
CA GLY A 233 13.96 3.70 10.96
C GLY A 233 12.78 2.78 10.62
N VAL A 234 12.33 2.74 9.35
CA VAL A 234 11.17 1.95 8.90
C VAL A 234 11.61 0.85 7.91
N GLY A 235 12.03 1.23 6.72
CA GLY A 235 12.31 0.27 5.65
C GLY A 235 12.66 0.96 4.35
N TYR A 236 11.96 0.62 3.29
CA TYR A 236 12.24 1.09 1.94
C TYR A 236 10.96 1.47 1.21
N LYS A 237 11.10 2.31 0.20
CA LYS A 237 9.99 2.74 -0.66
C LYS A 237 10.45 2.72 -2.11
N PHE A 238 9.70 2.04 -2.97
CA PHE A 238 9.93 2.09 -4.40
C PHE A 238 9.14 3.24 -5.03
N VAL A 239 9.83 4.10 -5.78
CA VAL A 239 9.25 5.30 -6.42
C VAL A 239 9.49 5.35 -7.93
N GLY A 240 10.02 4.26 -8.52
CA GLY A 240 10.20 4.17 -9.96
C GLY A 240 8.89 4.33 -10.72
N GLU A 241 8.77 5.34 -11.58
CA GLU A 241 7.57 5.55 -12.38
C GLU A 241 7.52 4.59 -13.57
N LYS A 242 6.32 3.98 -13.81
CA LYS A 242 6.11 3.13 -15.00
C LYS A 242 6.29 3.98 -16.24
N ARG A 243 7.24 3.61 -17.09
CA ARG A 243 7.42 4.27 -18.38
C ARG A 243 6.34 3.76 -19.33
N PRO A 244 5.61 4.64 -20.06
CA PRO A 244 4.69 4.19 -21.10
C PRO A 244 5.45 3.36 -22.13
N GLU A 245 4.86 2.23 -22.55
CA GLU A 245 5.42 1.42 -23.62
C GLU A 245 5.68 2.31 -24.84
N SER A 246 6.93 2.38 -25.27
CA SER A 246 7.27 2.98 -26.55
C SER A 246 6.58 2.15 -27.62
N THR A 247 5.61 2.74 -28.30
CA THR A 247 5.01 2.21 -29.54
C THR A 247 6.11 2.23 -30.62
N ALA A 248 7.13 1.39 -30.45
CA ALA A 248 8.17 1.19 -31.44
C ALA A 248 7.68 0.17 -32.45
N SER A 249 7.32 0.68 -33.63
CA SER A 249 7.41 0.03 -34.93
C SER A 249 6.45 -1.15 -35.20
N ARG A 250 5.20 -0.80 -35.54
CA ARG A 250 4.56 -1.46 -36.68
C ARG A 250 4.65 -0.51 -37.88
N GLU A 251 5.84 -0.38 -38.42
CA GLU A 251 6.08 0.04 -39.81
C GLU A 251 7.16 -0.90 -40.34
N ASN A 252 6.74 -1.93 -41.00
CA ASN A 252 7.26 -2.36 -42.28
C ASN A 252 6.48 -3.58 -42.79
N ASP A 253 5.86 -3.34 -43.85
CA ASP A 253 5.59 -4.03 -45.10
C ASP A 253 4.25 -4.71 -45.21
#